data_5ccb8cb35dd3fd4da96bedc458f0ea8a
#
_entry.id   5ccb8cb35dd3fd4da96bedc458f0ea8a
#
_cell.length_a   1.000
_cell.length_b   1.000
_cell.length_c   1.000
_cell.angle_alpha   90.00
_cell.angle_beta   90.00
_cell.angle_gamma   90.00
#
_symmetry.space_group_name_H-M   'P 1'
#
loop_
_entity.id
_entity.type
_entity.pdbx_description
1 polymer ?
#
loop_
_entity_poly.entity_id
_entity_poly.type
_entity_poly.pdbx_seq_one_letter_code
_entity_poly.pdbx_strand_id
1 'polypeptide(L)'
;MNYMDYDAETLFSVGRRFLNGDCVEKDVVKAKAMLGRAAELGHPLARKLLATIEENSPETADEMAEWNKMRSGEMYDWTDPVIDSSLRRSRLACEKFNRSGIDHDDYRHLLQEMVPGVADSVTILPPFHCDHGNGLHLGEGVFVNYNGMFLDAGDITIGAHTLIGPNCSLYTPQHPMDFRQRRKSLESALPITIGEDCWLGGNVTVCPGVTIGDRCVIGAGSVVTHDIPSDSLAAGNPCRVIRKLN
;
A
#
# COMPACT_ATOMS: atom_id res chain seq x y z
N MET A 1 -24.08 -13.36 26.32
CA MET A 1 -22.87 -13.38 27.19
C MET A 1 -22.29 -11.97 27.15
N ASN A 2 -22.20 -11.29 28.28
CA ASN A 2 -21.71 -9.91 28.31
C ASN A 2 -20.17 -9.93 28.39
N TYR A 3 -19.50 -9.59 27.31
CA TYR A 3 -18.03 -9.61 27.24
C TYR A 3 -17.35 -8.66 28.24
N MET A 4 -18.10 -7.69 28.80
CA MET A 4 -17.58 -6.69 29.74
C MET A 4 -17.25 -7.22 31.14
N ASP A 5 -17.64 -8.48 31.42
CA ASP A 5 -17.41 -9.14 32.74
C ASP A 5 -16.09 -9.96 32.78
N TYR A 6 -15.31 -9.94 31.68
CA TYR A 6 -14.04 -10.64 31.61
C TYR A 6 -12.89 -9.86 32.29
N ASP A 7 -11.84 -10.58 32.67
CA ASP A 7 -10.60 -9.98 33.18
C ASP A 7 -9.85 -9.19 32.06
N ALA A 8 -8.88 -8.37 32.50
CA ALA A 8 -8.15 -7.48 31.61
C ALA A 8 -7.40 -8.18 30.48
N GLU A 9 -6.81 -9.37 30.76
CA GLU A 9 -6.05 -10.16 29.77
C GLU A 9 -7.00 -10.74 28.71
N THR A 10 -8.11 -11.32 29.15
CA THR A 10 -9.14 -11.87 28.23
C THR A 10 -9.74 -10.78 27.34
N LEU A 11 -10.07 -9.63 27.90
CA LEU A 11 -10.59 -8.48 27.15
C LEU A 11 -9.57 -7.98 26.12
N PHE A 12 -8.30 -7.91 26.49
CA PHE A 12 -7.24 -7.52 25.57
C PHE A 12 -7.09 -8.53 24.42
N SER A 13 -7.04 -9.81 24.73
CA SER A 13 -6.91 -10.87 23.73
C SER A 13 -8.08 -10.89 22.74
N VAL A 14 -9.31 -10.82 23.25
CA VAL A 14 -10.52 -10.82 22.41
C VAL A 14 -10.63 -9.52 21.61
N GLY A 15 -10.29 -8.38 22.20
CA GLY A 15 -10.26 -7.09 21.50
C GLY A 15 -9.29 -7.10 20.32
N ARG A 16 -8.10 -7.69 20.47
CA ARG A 16 -7.16 -7.89 19.37
C ARG A 16 -7.70 -8.77 18.26
N ARG A 17 -8.44 -9.84 18.58
CA ARG A 17 -9.07 -10.71 17.56
C ARG A 17 -10.09 -9.95 16.73
N PHE A 18 -10.94 -9.13 17.34
CA PHE A 18 -11.87 -8.28 16.61
C PHE A 18 -11.17 -7.20 15.81
N LEU A 19 -10.04 -6.67 16.29
CA LEU A 19 -9.25 -5.67 15.56
C LEU A 19 -8.66 -6.25 14.27
N ASN A 20 -8.12 -7.48 14.36
CA ASN A 20 -7.41 -8.14 13.26
C ASN A 20 -8.32 -8.99 12.35
N GLY A 21 -9.48 -9.40 12.84
CA GLY A 21 -10.34 -10.40 12.17
C GLY A 21 -9.90 -11.85 12.44
N ASP A 22 -9.12 -12.10 13.51
CA ASP A 22 -8.57 -13.43 13.83
C ASP A 22 -9.66 -14.36 14.38
N CYS A 23 -10.13 -15.31 13.58
CA CYS A 23 -11.21 -16.28 13.90
C CYS A 23 -12.58 -15.65 14.23
N VAL A 24 -12.75 -14.35 13.97
CA VAL A 24 -13.99 -13.59 14.11
C VAL A 24 -14.06 -12.55 12.99
N GLU A 25 -15.27 -12.12 12.63
CA GLU A 25 -15.41 -10.98 11.72
C GLU A 25 -14.79 -9.72 12.33
N LYS A 26 -13.99 -8.99 11.52
CA LYS A 26 -13.33 -7.76 11.95
C LYS A 26 -14.36 -6.72 12.37
N ASP A 27 -14.24 -6.22 13.60
CA ASP A 27 -15.12 -5.22 14.19
C ASP A 27 -14.32 -4.27 15.08
N VAL A 28 -13.93 -3.15 14.50
CA VAL A 28 -13.10 -2.14 15.19
C VAL A 28 -13.83 -1.49 16.37
N VAL A 29 -15.16 -1.35 16.29
CA VAL A 29 -15.97 -0.77 17.37
C VAL A 29 -15.96 -1.68 18.59
N LYS A 30 -16.19 -2.98 18.38
CA LYS A 30 -16.08 -3.98 19.46
C LYS A 30 -14.65 -4.09 19.98
N ALA A 31 -13.65 -4.04 19.10
CA ALA A 31 -12.24 -4.04 19.49
C ALA A 31 -11.94 -2.88 20.46
N LYS A 32 -12.31 -1.64 20.09
CA LYS A 32 -12.12 -0.44 20.92
C LYS A 32 -12.81 -0.57 22.29
N ALA A 33 -14.06 -1.04 22.33
CA ALA A 33 -14.79 -1.21 23.59
C ALA A 33 -14.10 -2.20 24.53
N MET A 34 -13.62 -3.35 24.02
CA MET A 34 -12.93 -4.36 24.82
C MET A 34 -11.53 -3.92 25.26
N LEU A 35 -10.78 -3.30 24.37
CA LEU A 35 -9.45 -2.75 24.69
C LEU A 35 -9.57 -1.59 25.70
N GLY A 36 -10.61 -0.75 25.58
CA GLY A 36 -10.93 0.31 26.55
C GLY A 36 -11.14 -0.25 27.94
N ARG A 37 -11.98 -1.28 28.04
CA ARG A 37 -12.24 -1.94 29.32
C ARG A 37 -11.00 -2.64 29.87
N ALA A 38 -10.19 -3.29 29.03
CA ALA A 38 -8.92 -3.87 29.45
C ALA A 38 -7.95 -2.82 30.00
N ALA A 39 -7.90 -1.62 29.39
CA ALA A 39 -7.08 -0.51 29.84
C ALA A 39 -7.55 0.08 31.18
N GLU A 40 -8.86 0.18 31.40
CA GLU A 40 -9.47 0.57 32.70
C GLU A 40 -9.12 -0.43 33.82
N LEU A 41 -9.09 -1.71 33.49
CA LEU A 41 -8.69 -2.79 34.41
C LEU A 41 -7.17 -2.91 34.57
N GLY A 42 -6.39 -1.99 33.98
CA GLY A 42 -4.95 -1.87 34.19
C GLY A 42 -4.08 -2.71 33.22
N HIS A 43 -4.62 -3.25 32.14
CA HIS A 43 -3.80 -4.01 31.18
C HIS A 43 -2.74 -3.12 30.51
N PRO A 44 -1.43 -3.44 30.62
CA PRO A 44 -0.34 -2.53 30.25
C PRO A 44 -0.28 -2.19 28.76
N LEU A 45 -0.64 -3.13 27.89
CA LEU A 45 -0.59 -2.94 26.43
C LEU A 45 -1.90 -2.43 25.84
N ALA A 46 -3.04 -2.54 26.56
CA ALA A 46 -4.34 -2.15 26.03
C ALA A 46 -4.41 -0.64 25.78
N ARG A 47 -3.90 0.16 26.73
CA ARG A 47 -3.85 1.62 26.59
C ARG A 47 -2.99 2.06 25.40
N LYS A 48 -1.83 1.41 25.22
CA LYS A 48 -0.94 1.69 24.09
C LYS A 48 -1.59 1.32 22.75
N LEU A 49 -2.26 0.17 22.70
CA LEU A 49 -2.94 -0.29 21.49
C LEU A 49 -4.14 0.58 21.13
N LEU A 50 -4.92 1.04 22.16
CA LEU A 50 -6.00 2.00 21.94
C LEU A 50 -5.50 3.32 21.37
N ALA A 51 -4.46 3.90 21.95
CA ALA A 51 -3.86 5.13 21.41
C ALA A 51 -3.46 4.96 19.94
N THR A 52 -2.84 3.83 19.60
CA THR A 52 -2.49 3.51 18.20
C THR A 52 -3.73 3.39 17.29
N ILE A 53 -4.84 2.83 17.79
CA ILE A 53 -6.10 2.72 17.03
C ILE A 53 -6.77 4.09 16.91
N GLU A 54 -6.73 4.92 17.93
CA GLU A 54 -7.28 6.27 17.96
C GLU A 54 -6.49 7.20 17.04
N GLU A 55 -5.16 7.13 17.07
CA GLU A 55 -4.27 7.85 16.14
C GLU A 55 -4.48 7.43 14.67
N ASN A 56 -4.92 6.19 14.42
CA ASN A 56 -5.18 5.66 13.08
C ASN A 56 -6.68 5.56 12.73
N SER A 57 -7.59 6.07 13.59
CA SER A 57 -9.03 6.09 13.29
C SER A 57 -9.41 7.48 12.81
N PRO A 58 -9.98 7.61 11.61
CA PRO A 58 -10.59 8.85 11.18
C PRO A 58 -11.81 9.13 12.08
N GLU A 59 -11.75 10.21 12.86
CA GLU A 59 -12.83 10.54 13.82
C GLU A 59 -14.05 11.18 13.16
N THR A 60 -13.88 11.76 11.95
CA THR A 60 -15.01 12.38 11.21
C THR A 60 -14.85 12.24 9.70
N ALA A 61 -15.96 12.39 8.95
CA ALA A 61 -15.93 12.45 7.49
C ALA A 61 -15.11 13.66 6.96
N ASP A 62 -15.04 14.75 7.74
CA ASP A 62 -14.26 15.95 7.39
C ASP A 62 -12.75 15.69 7.50
N GLU A 63 -12.30 14.94 8.49
CA GLU A 63 -10.88 14.58 8.67
C GLU A 63 -10.35 13.71 7.55
N MET A 64 -11.20 12.89 6.93
CA MET A 64 -10.86 12.05 5.79
C MET A 64 -11.07 12.72 4.42
N ALA A 65 -11.46 13.99 4.38
CA ALA A 65 -11.83 14.63 3.12
C ALA A 65 -10.67 14.62 2.10
N GLU A 66 -9.47 15.03 2.50
CA GLU A 66 -8.30 15.05 1.61
C GLU A 66 -7.80 13.64 1.27
N TRP A 67 -7.87 12.70 2.22
CA TRP A 67 -7.57 11.30 1.98
C TRP A 67 -8.51 10.68 0.93
N ASN A 68 -9.81 10.95 1.04
CA ASN A 68 -10.81 10.45 0.08
C ASN A 68 -10.61 11.05 -1.31
N LYS A 69 -10.30 12.35 -1.40
CA LYS A 69 -9.91 12.99 -2.67
C LYS A 69 -8.69 12.34 -3.29
N MET A 70 -7.63 12.10 -2.48
CA MET A 70 -6.42 11.41 -2.93
C MET A 70 -6.75 10.05 -3.56
N ARG A 71 -7.56 9.23 -2.87
CA ARG A 71 -7.94 7.89 -3.34
C ARG A 71 -8.91 7.89 -4.52
N SER A 72 -9.74 8.93 -4.67
CA SER A 72 -10.65 9.07 -5.81
C SER A 72 -10.03 9.70 -7.05
N GLY A 73 -8.77 10.14 -6.98
CA GLY A 73 -8.08 10.80 -8.09
C GLY A 73 -8.38 12.29 -8.24
N GLU A 74 -9.08 12.86 -7.25
CA GLU A 74 -9.33 14.30 -7.19
C GLU A 74 -8.08 15.07 -6.74
N MET A 75 -8.11 16.40 -6.90
CA MET A 75 -7.05 17.26 -6.39
C MET A 75 -7.15 17.34 -4.87
N TYR A 76 -6.04 17.06 -4.16
CA TYR A 76 -5.96 17.07 -2.70
C TYR A 76 -4.75 17.86 -2.21
N ASP A 77 -4.79 18.27 -0.95
CA ASP A 77 -3.65 18.88 -0.25
C ASP A 77 -2.79 17.77 0.39
N TRP A 78 -1.59 17.53 -0.18
CA TRP A 78 -0.69 16.49 0.33
C TRP A 78 -0.05 16.83 1.69
N THR A 79 -0.27 18.06 2.22
CA THR A 79 0.17 18.45 3.58
C THR A 79 -0.88 18.15 4.65
N ASP A 80 -2.02 17.56 4.27
CA ASP A 80 -3.06 17.16 5.21
C ASP A 80 -2.50 16.25 6.31
N PRO A 81 -2.87 16.47 7.60
CA PRO A 81 -2.33 15.71 8.72
C PRO A 81 -2.56 14.19 8.65
N VAL A 82 -3.68 13.72 8.09
CA VAL A 82 -3.97 12.29 7.91
C VAL A 82 -3.03 11.69 6.88
N ILE A 83 -2.82 12.40 5.77
CA ILE A 83 -1.90 11.99 4.70
C ILE A 83 -0.46 11.98 5.22
N ASP A 84 0.00 13.04 5.91
CA ASP A 84 1.36 13.11 6.49
C ASP A 84 1.60 12.00 7.52
N SER A 85 0.61 11.71 8.37
CA SER A 85 0.69 10.61 9.35
C SER A 85 0.87 9.25 8.66
N SER A 86 0.12 9.00 7.58
CA SER A 86 0.24 7.77 6.79
C SER A 86 1.60 7.66 6.08
N LEU A 87 2.09 8.74 5.46
CA LEU A 87 3.42 8.81 4.86
C LEU A 87 4.53 8.53 5.88
N ARG A 88 4.41 9.11 7.09
CA ARG A 88 5.38 8.89 8.18
C ARG A 88 5.40 7.44 8.64
N ARG A 89 4.24 6.83 8.82
CA ARG A 89 4.10 5.41 9.16
C ARG A 89 4.78 4.53 8.12
N SER A 90 4.50 4.75 6.85
CA SER A 90 5.07 3.98 5.74
C SER A 90 6.59 4.14 5.63
N ARG A 91 7.12 5.36 5.77
CA ARG A 91 8.59 5.60 5.78
C ARG A 91 9.29 4.80 6.86
N LEU A 92 8.72 4.75 8.08
CA LEU A 92 9.28 3.96 9.19
C LEU A 92 9.20 2.45 8.91
N ALA A 93 8.09 1.97 8.32
CA ALA A 93 7.94 0.56 7.95
C ALA A 93 8.94 0.17 6.84
N CYS A 94 9.08 0.99 5.79
CA CYS A 94 10.08 0.80 4.74
C CYS A 94 11.51 0.80 5.31
N GLU A 95 11.83 1.70 6.24
CA GLU A 95 13.17 1.74 6.87
C GLU A 95 13.47 0.46 7.63
N LYS A 96 12.54 -0.07 8.43
CA LYS A 96 12.70 -1.33 9.14
C LYS A 96 12.86 -2.50 8.17
N PHE A 97 11.98 -2.62 7.17
CA PHE A 97 12.02 -3.66 6.16
C PHE A 97 13.36 -3.65 5.39
N ASN A 98 13.82 -2.49 4.95
CA ASN A 98 15.03 -2.35 4.16
C ASN A 98 16.32 -2.67 4.94
N ARG A 99 16.29 -2.62 6.27
CA ARG A 99 17.42 -2.99 7.13
C ARG A 99 17.50 -4.50 7.40
N SER A 100 16.40 -5.23 7.27
CA SER A 100 16.35 -6.64 7.70
C SER A 100 16.87 -7.62 6.64
N GLY A 101 16.62 -7.41 5.38
CA GLY A 101 16.93 -8.38 4.32
C GLY A 101 15.91 -9.55 4.23
N ILE A 102 15.93 -10.28 3.11
CA ILE A 102 14.96 -11.35 2.81
C ILE A 102 15.10 -12.58 3.68
N ASP A 103 16.31 -12.87 4.14
CA ASP A 103 16.62 -14.07 4.95
C ASP A 103 16.42 -13.83 6.46
N HIS A 104 15.90 -12.65 6.86
CA HIS A 104 15.63 -12.34 8.24
C HIS A 104 14.35 -13.01 8.73
N ASP A 105 14.36 -13.55 9.96
CA ASP A 105 13.20 -14.26 10.55
C ASP A 105 11.93 -13.38 10.56
N ASP A 106 12.07 -12.06 10.73
CA ASP A 106 10.96 -11.13 10.76
C ASP A 106 10.53 -10.62 9.36
N TYR A 107 11.14 -11.09 8.27
CA TYR A 107 10.87 -10.60 6.91
C TYR A 107 9.36 -10.52 6.61
N ARG A 108 8.63 -11.59 6.88
CA ARG A 108 7.18 -11.64 6.63
C ARG A 108 6.40 -10.65 7.47
N HIS A 109 6.73 -10.54 8.74
CA HIS A 109 6.09 -9.59 9.64
C HIS A 109 6.33 -8.14 9.18
N LEU A 110 7.57 -7.80 8.84
CA LEU A 110 7.94 -6.47 8.35
C LEU A 110 7.29 -6.14 7.01
N LEU A 111 7.19 -7.13 6.11
CA LEU A 111 6.47 -6.96 4.84
C LEU A 111 4.99 -6.68 5.06
N GLN A 112 4.32 -7.38 5.99
CA GLN A 112 2.92 -7.14 6.35
C GLN A 112 2.72 -5.81 7.09
N GLU A 113 3.70 -5.34 7.90
CA GLU A 113 3.67 -4.00 8.50
C GLU A 113 3.72 -2.91 7.42
N MET A 114 4.54 -3.11 6.38
CA MET A 114 4.73 -2.18 5.28
C MET A 114 3.56 -2.21 4.27
N VAL A 115 3.12 -3.40 3.88
CA VAL A 115 2.02 -3.64 2.92
C VAL A 115 0.92 -4.45 3.61
N PRO A 116 -0.03 -3.81 4.28
CA PRO A 116 -1.09 -4.51 5.01
C PRO A 116 -1.94 -5.41 4.09
N GLY A 117 -2.14 -6.66 4.51
CA GLY A 117 -2.94 -7.63 3.75
C GLY A 117 -2.23 -8.31 2.60
N VAL A 118 -0.92 -8.11 2.44
CA VAL A 118 -0.14 -8.79 1.40
C VAL A 118 -0.16 -10.31 1.62
N ALA A 119 -0.41 -11.07 0.55
CA ALA A 119 -0.48 -12.53 0.59
C ALA A 119 0.91 -13.15 0.88
N ASP A 120 0.93 -14.33 1.51
CA ASP A 120 2.17 -15.03 1.88
C ASP A 120 3.02 -15.44 0.66
N SER A 121 2.40 -15.63 -0.49
CA SER A 121 3.07 -15.98 -1.75
C SER A 121 3.79 -14.80 -2.43
N VAL A 122 3.55 -13.56 -2.00
CA VAL A 122 4.22 -12.37 -2.54
C VAL A 122 5.62 -12.24 -1.99
N THR A 123 6.56 -11.89 -2.85
CA THR A 123 7.95 -11.61 -2.48
C THR A 123 8.36 -10.22 -2.94
N ILE A 124 8.89 -9.41 -2.03
CA ILE A 124 9.49 -8.10 -2.32
C ILE A 124 10.93 -8.12 -1.82
N LEU A 125 11.90 -7.88 -2.70
CA LEU A 125 13.30 -7.80 -2.32
C LEU A 125 13.66 -6.39 -1.83
N PRO A 126 14.24 -6.23 -0.63
CA PRO A 126 14.73 -4.93 -0.17
C PRO A 126 15.98 -4.47 -0.95
N PRO A 127 16.23 -3.15 -1.10
CA PRO A 127 15.35 -2.10 -0.59
C PRO A 127 14.10 -1.90 -1.45
N PHE A 128 13.01 -1.50 -0.79
CA PHE A 128 11.73 -1.16 -1.40
C PHE A 128 11.15 0.10 -0.75
N HIS A 129 10.43 0.91 -1.50
CA HIS A 129 9.81 2.14 -1.00
C HIS A 129 8.38 2.27 -1.52
N CYS A 130 7.49 2.71 -0.64
CA CYS A 130 6.13 3.11 -0.98
C CYS A 130 5.71 4.35 -0.18
N ASP A 131 4.67 5.06 -0.66
CA ASP A 131 4.15 6.23 0.03
C ASP A 131 3.28 5.84 1.23
N HIS A 132 2.33 4.94 1.04
CA HIS A 132 1.36 4.55 2.05
C HIS A 132 1.39 3.05 2.38
N GLY A 133 1.67 2.20 1.40
CA GLY A 133 1.68 0.75 1.48
C GLY A 133 0.28 0.12 1.47
N ASN A 134 -0.73 0.81 1.96
CA ASN A 134 -2.12 0.34 1.97
C ASN A 134 -2.87 0.54 0.63
N GLY A 135 -2.27 1.23 -0.33
CA GLY A 135 -2.73 1.32 -1.71
C GLY A 135 -2.11 0.26 -2.63
N LEU A 136 -1.29 -0.65 -2.09
CA LEU A 136 -0.67 -1.72 -2.86
C LEU A 136 -1.52 -2.99 -2.79
N HIS A 137 -2.08 -3.40 -3.92
CA HIS A 137 -2.88 -4.61 -4.09
C HIS A 137 -2.11 -5.61 -4.95
N LEU A 138 -1.42 -6.54 -4.29
CA LEU A 138 -0.53 -7.50 -4.93
C LEU A 138 -1.16 -8.88 -4.96
N GLY A 139 -1.36 -9.42 -6.17
CA GLY A 139 -1.90 -10.76 -6.41
C GLY A 139 -0.97 -11.87 -5.96
N GLU A 140 -1.47 -13.11 -5.97
CA GLU A 140 -0.72 -14.30 -5.60
C GLU A 140 0.55 -14.45 -6.45
N GLY A 141 1.67 -14.80 -5.82
CA GLY A 141 2.93 -15.08 -6.49
C GLY A 141 3.60 -13.87 -7.16
N VAL A 142 3.16 -12.63 -6.88
CA VAL A 142 3.86 -11.44 -7.35
C VAL A 142 5.26 -11.39 -6.79
N PHE A 143 6.23 -11.12 -7.66
CA PHE A 143 7.62 -10.93 -7.30
C PHE A 143 8.09 -9.52 -7.66
N VAL A 144 8.60 -8.77 -6.68
CA VAL A 144 9.22 -7.46 -6.89
C VAL A 144 10.70 -7.55 -6.56
N ASN A 145 11.55 -7.27 -7.54
CA ASN A 145 13.00 -7.28 -7.43
C ASN A 145 13.52 -6.01 -6.71
N TYR A 146 14.84 -5.93 -6.48
CA TYR A 146 15.51 -4.87 -5.73
C TYR A 146 15.18 -3.45 -6.24
N ASN A 147 15.14 -2.51 -5.29
CA ASN A 147 14.93 -1.08 -5.54
C ASN A 147 13.58 -0.74 -6.19
N GLY A 148 12.52 -1.49 -5.88
CA GLY A 148 11.16 -1.11 -6.26
C GLY A 148 10.75 0.20 -5.57
N MET A 149 10.12 1.13 -6.31
CA MET A 149 9.61 2.40 -5.78
C MET A 149 8.17 2.59 -6.27
N PHE A 150 7.21 2.34 -5.38
CA PHE A 150 5.78 2.37 -5.71
C PHE A 150 5.10 3.48 -4.92
N LEU A 151 4.87 4.63 -5.56
CA LEU A 151 4.20 5.77 -4.94
C LEU A 151 2.69 5.57 -5.03
N ASP A 152 2.11 5.01 -3.99
CA ASP A 152 0.74 4.50 -3.92
C ASP A 152 -0.25 5.49 -3.28
N ALA A 153 -0.15 6.77 -3.62
CA ALA A 153 -1.18 7.76 -3.28
C ALA A 153 -2.53 7.41 -3.94
N GLY A 154 -2.53 7.01 -5.22
CA GLY A 154 -3.59 6.24 -5.86
C GLY A 154 -3.31 4.74 -5.73
N ASP A 155 -4.31 3.89 -5.94
CA ASP A 155 -4.12 2.45 -5.85
C ASP A 155 -3.20 1.90 -6.94
N ILE A 156 -2.32 0.97 -6.56
CA ILE A 156 -1.48 0.19 -7.47
C ILE A 156 -1.91 -1.27 -7.37
N THR A 157 -2.53 -1.78 -8.42
CA THR A 157 -2.96 -3.18 -8.50
C THR A 157 -2.03 -3.96 -9.41
N ILE A 158 -1.48 -5.07 -8.94
CA ILE A 158 -0.63 -5.98 -9.72
C ILE A 158 -1.23 -7.37 -9.66
N GLY A 159 -1.59 -7.91 -10.83
CA GLY A 159 -2.19 -9.24 -10.99
C GLY A 159 -1.23 -10.37 -10.62
N ALA A 160 -1.81 -11.56 -10.38
CA ALA A 160 -1.08 -12.74 -9.95
C ALA A 160 0.07 -13.11 -10.88
N HIS A 161 1.12 -13.72 -10.32
CA HIS A 161 2.30 -14.25 -11.04
C HIS A 161 3.09 -13.22 -11.86
N THR A 162 2.85 -11.93 -11.64
CA THR A 162 3.58 -10.85 -12.31
C THR A 162 4.97 -10.66 -11.70
N LEU A 163 5.96 -10.53 -12.56
CA LEU A 163 7.37 -10.34 -12.20
C LEU A 163 7.81 -8.90 -12.50
N ILE A 164 8.23 -8.20 -11.45
CA ILE A 164 8.75 -6.83 -11.55
C ILE A 164 10.28 -6.86 -11.41
N GLY A 165 10.97 -6.40 -12.44
CA GLY A 165 12.43 -6.30 -12.49
C GLY A 165 13.00 -5.26 -11.53
N PRO A 166 14.35 -5.23 -11.35
CA PRO A 166 14.99 -4.29 -10.42
C PRO A 166 14.85 -2.84 -10.89
N ASN A 167 14.85 -1.93 -9.93
CA ASN A 167 14.74 -0.47 -10.14
C ASN A 167 13.45 -0.04 -10.88
N CYS A 168 12.38 -0.82 -10.81
CA CYS A 168 11.10 -0.41 -11.38
C CYS A 168 10.41 0.62 -10.48
N SER A 169 9.76 1.57 -11.13
CA SER A 169 9.07 2.68 -10.49
C SER A 169 7.64 2.80 -10.99
N LEU A 170 6.68 2.80 -10.07
CA LEU A 170 5.26 3.01 -10.36
C LEU A 170 4.81 4.27 -9.64
N TYR A 171 4.41 5.29 -10.39
CA TYR A 171 4.07 6.59 -9.85
C TYR A 171 2.60 6.90 -10.09
N THR A 172 1.78 6.91 -9.05
CA THR A 172 0.39 7.33 -9.15
C THR A 172 0.20 8.83 -8.97
N PRO A 173 1.01 9.56 -8.13
CA PRO A 173 0.81 10.98 -7.93
C PRO A 173 1.31 11.81 -9.10
N GLN A 174 0.64 12.95 -9.31
CA GLN A 174 1.03 13.97 -10.27
C GLN A 174 0.71 15.37 -9.76
N HIS A 175 1.63 16.30 -9.94
CA HIS A 175 1.43 17.69 -9.58
C HIS A 175 0.75 18.48 -10.71
N PRO A 176 0.03 19.58 -10.39
CA PRO A 176 -0.56 20.46 -11.38
C PRO A 176 0.47 20.99 -12.39
N MET A 177 0.09 21.02 -13.68
CA MET A 177 0.94 21.58 -14.74
C MET A 177 1.11 23.08 -14.56
N ASP A 178 0.07 23.80 -14.10
CA ASP A 178 0.19 25.21 -13.73
C ASP A 178 1.03 25.35 -12.47
N PHE A 179 2.20 26.00 -12.61
CA PHE A 179 3.13 26.23 -11.51
C PHE A 179 2.54 27.03 -10.34
N ARG A 180 1.50 27.86 -10.59
CA ARG A 180 0.82 28.64 -9.54
C ARG A 180 -0.01 27.75 -8.64
N GLN A 181 -0.64 26.71 -9.22
CA GLN A 181 -1.36 25.69 -8.45
C GLN A 181 -0.37 24.73 -7.76
N ARG A 182 0.69 24.31 -8.44
CA ARG A 182 1.71 23.43 -7.87
C ARG A 182 2.39 24.02 -6.63
N ARG A 183 2.48 25.35 -6.51
CA ARG A 183 3.00 26.03 -5.30
C ARG A 183 2.07 25.92 -4.08
N LYS A 184 0.85 25.43 -4.23
CA LYS A 184 -0.17 25.36 -3.17
C LYS A 184 -0.23 23.98 -2.49
N SER A 185 0.81 23.17 -2.60
CA SER A 185 0.85 21.81 -2.04
C SER A 185 -0.26 20.89 -2.58
N LEU A 186 -0.72 21.13 -3.81
CA LEU A 186 -1.76 20.34 -4.45
C LEU A 186 -1.15 19.26 -5.34
N GLU A 187 -1.74 18.09 -5.31
CA GLU A 187 -1.51 17.00 -6.27
C GLU A 187 -2.78 16.19 -6.49
N SER A 188 -2.77 15.31 -7.48
CA SER A 188 -3.79 14.29 -7.70
C SER A 188 -3.10 12.95 -7.92
N ALA A 189 -3.80 11.84 -7.72
CA ALA A 189 -3.24 10.52 -7.90
C ALA A 189 -4.14 9.68 -8.78
N LEU A 190 -3.58 9.08 -9.84
CA LEU A 190 -4.32 8.21 -10.74
C LEU A 190 -3.84 6.76 -10.57
N PRO A 191 -4.76 5.80 -10.43
CA PRO A 191 -4.40 4.41 -10.15
C PRO A 191 -3.60 3.79 -11.29
N ILE A 192 -2.74 2.83 -10.94
CA ILE A 192 -2.01 1.99 -11.90
C ILE A 192 -2.53 0.56 -11.78
N THR A 193 -2.80 -0.06 -12.92
CA THR A 193 -3.18 -1.48 -12.97
C THR A 193 -2.22 -2.25 -13.86
N ILE A 194 -1.66 -3.34 -13.36
CA ILE A 194 -0.85 -4.31 -14.11
C ILE A 194 -1.55 -5.65 -14.00
N GLY A 195 -1.85 -6.28 -15.13
CA GLY A 195 -2.52 -7.55 -15.20
C GLY A 195 -1.70 -8.73 -14.65
N GLU A 196 -2.24 -9.93 -14.79
CA GLU A 196 -1.59 -11.17 -14.38
C GLU A 196 -0.55 -11.65 -15.40
N ASP A 197 0.39 -12.49 -14.95
CA ASP A 197 1.43 -13.10 -15.80
C ASP A 197 2.28 -12.09 -16.59
N CYS A 198 2.43 -10.86 -16.10
CA CYS A 198 3.26 -9.85 -16.73
C CYS A 198 4.74 -9.97 -16.33
N TRP A 199 5.62 -9.50 -17.19
CA TRP A 199 7.03 -9.29 -16.88
C TRP A 199 7.47 -7.89 -17.24
N LEU A 200 7.83 -7.08 -16.23
CA LEU A 200 8.48 -5.81 -16.42
C LEU A 200 9.98 -5.99 -16.25
N GLY A 201 10.74 -5.64 -17.27
CA GLY A 201 12.20 -5.61 -17.24
C GLY A 201 12.73 -4.57 -16.24
N GLY A 202 14.03 -4.60 -15.97
CA GLY A 202 14.64 -3.63 -15.02
C GLY A 202 14.51 -2.18 -15.50
N ASN A 203 14.46 -1.24 -14.56
CA ASN A 203 14.36 0.21 -14.81
C ASN A 203 13.10 0.63 -15.61
N VAL A 204 12.00 -0.12 -15.50
CA VAL A 204 10.72 0.30 -16.08
C VAL A 204 10.07 1.34 -15.18
N THR A 205 9.59 2.42 -15.79
CA THR A 205 8.76 3.44 -15.13
C THR A 205 7.35 3.37 -15.67
N VAL A 206 6.34 3.27 -14.80
CA VAL A 206 4.92 3.35 -15.14
C VAL A 206 4.35 4.66 -14.63
N CYS A 207 3.74 5.43 -15.53
CA CYS A 207 3.17 6.74 -15.25
C CYS A 207 1.75 6.64 -14.68
N PRO A 208 1.24 7.72 -14.04
CA PRO A 208 -0.08 7.75 -13.45
C PRO A 208 -1.21 7.38 -14.42
N GLY A 209 -2.18 6.60 -13.96
CA GLY A 209 -3.39 6.25 -14.71
C GLY A 209 -3.21 5.15 -15.77
N VAL A 210 -2.03 4.54 -15.85
CA VAL A 210 -1.73 3.52 -16.89
C VAL A 210 -2.28 2.15 -16.48
N THR A 211 -2.88 1.48 -17.47
CA THR A 211 -3.24 0.06 -17.40
C THR A 211 -2.36 -0.77 -18.32
N ILE A 212 -1.66 -1.77 -17.79
CA ILE A 212 -0.96 -2.82 -18.54
C ILE A 212 -1.81 -4.08 -18.42
N GLY A 213 -2.32 -4.59 -19.55
CA GLY A 213 -3.11 -5.81 -19.59
C GLY A 213 -2.30 -7.06 -19.26
N ASP A 214 -2.98 -8.21 -19.19
CA ASP A 214 -2.37 -9.47 -18.80
C ASP A 214 -1.31 -9.97 -19.80
N ARG A 215 -0.39 -10.80 -19.31
CA ARG A 215 0.62 -11.50 -20.11
C ARG A 215 1.47 -10.58 -20.98
N CYS A 216 1.70 -9.36 -20.50
CA CYS A 216 2.55 -8.38 -21.17
C CYS A 216 4.01 -8.53 -20.78
N VAL A 217 4.89 -8.26 -21.73
CA VAL A 217 6.33 -8.10 -21.48
C VAL A 217 6.73 -6.66 -21.78
N ILE A 218 7.24 -5.97 -20.77
CA ILE A 218 7.73 -4.59 -20.90
C ILE A 218 9.26 -4.61 -20.87
N GLY A 219 9.87 -4.18 -21.97
CA GLY A 219 11.33 -4.15 -22.11
C GLY A 219 12.01 -3.23 -21.11
N ALA A 220 13.21 -3.60 -20.65
CA ALA A 220 13.98 -2.83 -19.69
C ALA A 220 14.21 -1.37 -20.14
N GLY A 221 14.20 -0.43 -19.16
CA GLY A 221 14.39 1.00 -19.43
C GLY A 221 13.20 1.71 -20.07
N SER A 222 12.04 1.06 -20.15
CA SER A 222 10.85 1.65 -20.74
C SER A 222 10.17 2.65 -19.80
N VAL A 223 9.55 3.68 -20.42
CA VAL A 223 8.65 4.62 -19.74
C VAL A 223 7.24 4.46 -20.29
N VAL A 224 6.36 3.81 -19.52
CA VAL A 224 4.99 3.48 -19.92
C VAL A 224 4.08 4.67 -19.59
N THR A 225 3.67 5.39 -20.63
CA THR A 225 2.86 6.63 -20.53
C THR A 225 1.43 6.44 -21.05
N HIS A 226 1.09 5.27 -21.58
CA HIS A 226 -0.24 4.94 -22.11
C HIS A 226 -0.50 3.46 -21.87
N ASP A 227 -1.75 3.06 -21.92
CA ASP A 227 -2.18 1.69 -21.73
C ASP A 227 -1.54 0.73 -22.73
N ILE A 228 -1.22 -0.46 -22.23
CA ILE A 228 -0.68 -1.57 -23.03
C ILE A 228 -1.73 -2.69 -23.05
N PRO A 229 -2.25 -3.08 -24.21
CA PRO A 229 -3.23 -4.16 -24.30
C PRO A 229 -2.60 -5.51 -23.97
N SER A 230 -3.38 -6.43 -23.39
CA SER A 230 -2.94 -7.80 -23.05
C SER A 230 -2.19 -8.48 -24.20
N ASP A 231 -1.34 -9.46 -23.85
CA ASP A 231 -0.58 -10.27 -24.80
C ASP A 231 0.37 -9.43 -25.70
N SER A 232 1.04 -8.44 -25.11
CA SER A 232 1.89 -7.51 -25.87
C SER A 232 3.34 -7.51 -25.39
N LEU A 233 4.27 -7.47 -26.33
CA LEU A 233 5.63 -7.00 -26.08
C LEU A 233 5.68 -5.51 -26.38
N ALA A 234 6.05 -4.71 -25.38
CA ALA A 234 6.20 -3.26 -25.49
C ALA A 234 7.56 -2.80 -24.95
N ALA A 235 8.14 -1.76 -25.51
CA ALA A 235 9.40 -1.20 -25.01
C ALA A 235 9.62 0.24 -25.46
N GLY A 236 10.58 0.91 -24.82
CA GLY A 236 11.11 2.22 -25.22
C GLY A 236 10.66 3.37 -24.32
N ASN A 237 11.14 4.56 -24.64
CA ASN A 237 10.77 5.83 -24.00
C ASN A 237 10.41 6.86 -25.09
N PRO A 238 9.11 7.19 -25.24
CA PRO A 238 7.96 6.57 -24.59
C PRO A 238 7.74 5.12 -25.03
N CYS A 239 7.22 4.27 -24.13
CA CYS A 239 6.96 2.85 -24.42
C CYS A 239 5.90 2.69 -25.50
N ARG A 240 6.14 1.77 -26.43
CA ARG A 240 5.19 1.43 -27.52
C ARG A 240 5.11 -0.08 -27.70
N VAL A 241 3.93 -0.55 -28.07
CA VAL A 241 3.75 -1.95 -28.46
C VAL A 241 4.58 -2.25 -29.70
N ILE A 242 5.45 -3.25 -29.61
CA ILE A 242 6.31 -3.73 -30.69
C ILE A 242 5.60 -4.83 -31.48
N ARG A 243 4.98 -5.78 -30.78
CA ARG A 243 4.23 -6.89 -31.36
C ARG A 243 3.32 -7.53 -30.34
N LYS A 244 2.38 -8.33 -30.82
CA LYS A 244 1.61 -9.25 -29.96
C LYS A 244 2.46 -10.48 -29.61
N LEU A 245 2.22 -10.99 -28.41
CA LEU A 245 2.70 -12.29 -27.95
C LEU A 245 1.65 -13.34 -28.33
N ASN A 246 2.09 -14.48 -28.82
CA ASN A 246 1.21 -15.57 -29.24
C ASN A 246 0.85 -16.44 -28.04
#